data_95077e57c4966600de6d4cdef5ec561d
#
_entry.id   95077e57c4966600de6d4cdef5ec561d
#
_cell.length_a   1.000
_cell.length_b   1.000
_cell.length_c   1.000
_cell.angle_alpha   90.00
_cell.angle_beta   90.00
_cell.angle_gamma   90.00
#
_symmetry.space_group_name_H-M   'P 1'
#
loop_
_entity.id
_entity.type
_entity.pdbx_description
1 polymer ?
#
loop_
_entity_poly.entity_id
_entity_poly.type
_entity_poly.pdbx_seq_one_letter_code
_entity_poly.pdbx_strand_id
1 'polypeptide(L)'
;MSTVTEDLIPKTLPDHTQLPESDGTFVKNFQEHPQSILLTESIWLKLTEIHPDGQFCVGQDSGIYWRITEPPEKGAEAPDWFYVGNVQPTLNGQMRRSYVMWQELIAPLIVIEFVSGNGAEERDKTPYQGKFWIYEQAIRVPFYAIYEVKKSLLEVYTLVEGHYQLMCPNERRHYPISPLGVELGLWDGVYKNVELPWLRWWDDQGNLLLTGDEQAEVEKQRADHLAAKLRELGFDPDNL
;
A
#
# COMPACT_ATOMS: atom_id res chain seq x y z
N MET A 1 -26.76 49.35 -1.24
CA MET A 1 -27.04 47.98 -0.71
C MET A 1 -26.38 47.01 -1.69
N SER A 2 -25.25 46.48 -1.32
CA SER A 2 -24.48 45.55 -2.18
C SER A 2 -24.97 44.15 -1.90
N THR A 3 -25.56 43.50 -2.89
CA THR A 3 -25.93 42.11 -2.86
C THR A 3 -24.62 41.29 -2.87
N VAL A 4 -24.29 40.74 -1.71
CA VAL A 4 -23.22 39.73 -1.58
C VAL A 4 -23.75 38.51 -2.31
N THR A 5 -23.06 38.11 -3.35
CA THR A 5 -23.34 36.92 -4.14
C THR A 5 -23.16 35.67 -3.28
N GLU A 6 -24.23 34.95 -3.02
CA GLU A 6 -24.34 33.64 -2.37
C GLU A 6 -23.74 32.48 -3.21
N ASP A 7 -22.90 32.74 -4.21
CA ASP A 7 -22.52 31.77 -5.26
C ASP A 7 -21.13 31.13 -5.07
N LEU A 8 -20.59 31.06 -3.84
CA LEU A 8 -19.22 30.56 -3.64
C LEU A 8 -19.06 29.25 -2.86
N ILE A 9 -20.16 28.53 -2.60
CA ILE A 9 -20.05 27.15 -2.07
C ILE A 9 -20.64 26.21 -3.12
N PRO A 10 -19.88 25.32 -3.74
CA PRO A 10 -20.47 24.28 -4.59
C PRO A 10 -21.52 23.54 -3.79
N LYS A 11 -22.75 23.46 -4.28
CA LYS A 11 -23.88 22.80 -3.59
C LYS A 11 -23.61 21.30 -3.34
N THR A 12 -22.64 20.71 -4.05
CA THR A 12 -22.15 19.35 -3.86
C THR A 12 -20.66 19.33 -4.13
N LEU A 13 -19.90 18.69 -3.22
CA LEU A 13 -18.47 18.43 -3.45
C LEU A 13 -18.30 17.43 -4.60
N PRO A 14 -17.24 17.53 -5.42
CA PRO A 14 -16.98 16.58 -6.49
C PRO A 14 -16.70 15.19 -5.92
N ASP A 15 -17.16 14.15 -6.61
CA ASP A 15 -16.86 12.76 -6.33
C ASP A 15 -15.71 12.23 -7.21
N HIS A 16 -15.32 10.97 -7.01
CA HIS A 16 -14.18 10.35 -7.72
C HIS A 16 -14.35 10.33 -9.25
N THR A 17 -15.56 10.43 -9.80
CA THR A 17 -15.79 10.44 -11.24
C THR A 17 -15.54 11.81 -11.89
N GLN A 18 -15.51 12.85 -11.08
CA GLN A 18 -15.36 14.25 -11.49
C GLN A 18 -13.91 14.76 -11.27
N LEU A 19 -13.10 14.04 -10.49
CA LEU A 19 -11.71 14.39 -10.20
C LEU A 19 -10.77 13.71 -11.19
N PRO A 20 -9.62 14.33 -11.55
CA PRO A 20 -8.59 13.67 -12.34
C PRO A 20 -8.13 12.35 -11.74
N GLU A 21 -7.83 11.36 -12.57
CA GLU A 21 -7.26 10.06 -12.18
C GLU A 21 -5.74 9.98 -12.42
N SER A 22 -5.14 11.01 -13.01
CA SER A 22 -3.70 11.11 -13.28
C SER A 22 -3.24 12.56 -13.21
N ASP A 23 -2.07 12.79 -12.67
CA ASP A 23 -1.38 14.08 -12.65
C ASP A 23 -0.50 14.31 -13.90
N GLY A 24 -0.37 13.30 -14.77
CA GLY A 24 0.45 13.33 -15.97
C GLY A 24 1.94 13.11 -15.72
N THR A 25 2.34 12.68 -14.53
CA THR A 25 3.73 12.38 -14.17
C THR A 25 4.12 10.98 -14.66
N PHE A 26 5.34 10.82 -15.17
CA PHE A 26 5.87 9.50 -15.49
C PHE A 26 6.29 8.75 -14.24
N VAL A 27 6.11 7.41 -14.25
CA VAL A 27 6.72 6.51 -13.27
C VAL A 27 8.24 6.70 -13.27
N LYS A 28 8.81 6.92 -12.11
CA LYS A 28 10.18 7.43 -11.98
C LYS A 28 11.28 6.37 -12.13
N ASN A 29 10.94 5.07 -11.99
CA ASN A 29 11.89 3.96 -12.19
C ASN A 29 11.19 2.63 -12.47
N PHE A 30 11.96 1.62 -12.95
CA PHE A 30 11.43 0.30 -13.29
C PHE A 30 11.08 -0.57 -12.08
N GLN A 31 11.39 -0.17 -10.87
CA GLN A 31 11.14 -0.95 -9.66
C GLN A 31 9.77 -0.65 -9.04
N GLU A 32 9.23 0.54 -9.19
CA GLU A 32 7.97 0.97 -8.54
C GLU A 32 6.82 0.00 -8.79
N HIS A 33 6.50 -0.29 -10.05
CA HIS A 33 5.40 -1.21 -10.37
C HIS A 33 5.64 -2.64 -9.87
N PRO A 34 6.79 -3.30 -10.12
CA PRO A 34 7.06 -4.62 -9.55
C PRO A 34 7.00 -4.64 -8.03
N GLN A 35 7.48 -3.60 -7.36
CA GLN A 35 7.44 -3.49 -5.90
C GLN A 35 6.01 -3.37 -5.37
N SER A 36 5.18 -2.54 -5.99
CA SER A 36 3.77 -2.36 -5.61
C SER A 36 2.96 -3.64 -5.86
N ILE A 37 3.22 -4.34 -6.97
CA ILE A 37 2.60 -5.64 -7.27
C ILE A 37 3.01 -6.66 -6.21
N LEU A 38 4.31 -6.76 -5.89
CA LEU A 38 4.82 -7.71 -4.90
C LEU A 38 4.20 -7.50 -3.51
N LEU A 39 4.07 -6.25 -3.08
CA LEU A 39 3.39 -5.91 -1.82
C LEU A 39 1.93 -6.34 -1.84
N THR A 40 1.22 -6.11 -2.93
CA THR A 40 -0.19 -6.47 -3.07
C THR A 40 -0.39 -7.98 -3.10
N GLU A 41 0.34 -8.70 -3.96
CA GLU A 41 0.22 -10.15 -4.11
C GLU A 41 0.55 -10.89 -2.81
N SER A 42 1.60 -10.48 -2.11
CA SER A 42 2.04 -11.16 -0.89
C SER A 42 1.13 -10.94 0.32
N ILE A 43 0.46 -9.79 0.43
CA ILE A 43 -0.46 -9.53 1.55
C ILE A 43 -1.91 -9.96 1.26
N TRP A 44 -2.26 -10.26 0.00
CA TRP A 44 -3.64 -10.43 -0.44
C TRP A 44 -4.44 -11.45 0.37
N LEU A 45 -3.86 -12.61 0.62
CA LEU A 45 -4.51 -13.65 1.43
C LEU A 45 -4.77 -13.18 2.85
N LYS A 46 -3.81 -12.49 3.45
CA LYS A 46 -3.96 -11.94 4.81
C LYS A 46 -5.08 -10.91 4.87
N LEU A 47 -5.18 -10.02 3.88
CA LEU A 47 -6.28 -9.06 3.80
C LEU A 47 -7.64 -9.74 3.60
N THR A 48 -7.69 -10.82 2.81
CA THR A 48 -8.91 -11.61 2.63
C THR A 48 -9.33 -12.33 3.92
N GLU A 49 -8.37 -12.79 4.74
CA GLU A 49 -8.66 -13.36 6.07
C GLU A 49 -9.23 -12.31 7.03
N ILE A 50 -8.67 -11.09 7.03
CA ILE A 50 -9.12 -9.98 7.88
C ILE A 50 -10.49 -9.47 7.42
N HIS A 51 -10.74 -9.47 6.11
CA HIS A 51 -11.94 -8.98 5.48
C HIS A 51 -12.64 -10.07 4.67
N PRO A 52 -13.29 -11.06 5.32
CA PRO A 52 -14.01 -12.13 4.61
C PRO A 52 -15.21 -11.62 3.82
N ASP A 53 -15.66 -10.40 4.09
CA ASP A 53 -16.70 -9.68 3.36
C ASP A 53 -16.15 -8.90 2.14
N GLY A 54 -14.83 -8.90 1.93
CA GLY A 54 -14.16 -8.21 0.84
C GLY A 54 -14.14 -6.68 0.99
N GLN A 55 -14.46 -6.14 2.18
CA GLN A 55 -14.52 -4.68 2.38
C GLN A 55 -13.16 -4.07 2.66
N PHE A 56 -12.35 -4.00 1.63
CA PHE A 56 -11.07 -3.28 1.65
C PHE A 56 -10.66 -2.85 0.23
N CYS A 57 -9.72 -1.93 0.13
CA CYS A 57 -9.06 -1.62 -1.13
C CYS A 57 -7.56 -1.40 -0.93
N VAL A 58 -6.81 -1.69 -2.00
CA VAL A 58 -5.40 -1.38 -2.17
C VAL A 58 -5.29 -0.43 -3.35
N GLY A 59 -4.61 0.68 -3.16
CA GLY A 59 -4.27 1.60 -4.24
C GLY A 59 -2.78 1.55 -4.54
N GLN A 60 -2.44 1.70 -5.81
CA GLN A 60 -1.07 1.78 -6.31
C GLN A 60 -1.01 2.98 -7.25
N ASP A 61 -0.13 3.94 -6.98
CA ASP A 61 0.02 5.16 -7.76
C ASP A 61 -1.34 5.83 -8.08
N SER A 62 -2.20 5.83 -7.07
CA SER A 62 -3.60 6.28 -7.18
C SER A 62 -3.85 7.47 -6.27
N GLY A 63 -4.46 8.53 -6.81
CA GLY A 63 -4.69 9.77 -6.08
C GLY A 63 -5.58 9.63 -4.85
N ILE A 64 -5.10 10.12 -3.71
CA ILE A 64 -5.87 10.33 -2.48
C ILE A 64 -6.20 11.82 -2.40
N TYR A 65 -7.42 12.20 -2.74
CA TYR A 65 -7.87 13.58 -2.64
C TYR A 65 -8.23 13.93 -1.21
N TRP A 66 -7.50 14.86 -0.63
CA TRP A 66 -7.69 15.30 0.76
C TRP A 66 -8.21 16.72 0.91
N ARG A 67 -8.17 17.53 -0.16
CA ARG A 67 -8.78 18.87 -0.22
C ARG A 67 -9.23 19.21 -1.63
N ILE A 68 -10.08 20.24 -1.75
CA ILE A 68 -10.48 20.78 -3.05
C ILE A 68 -9.54 21.94 -3.41
N THR A 69 -9.03 21.90 -4.62
CA THR A 69 -8.10 22.90 -5.16
C THR A 69 -8.44 23.22 -6.61
N GLU A 70 -7.85 24.29 -7.13
CA GLU A 70 -7.86 24.62 -8.55
C GLU A 70 -6.40 24.77 -9.01
N PRO A 71 -5.90 23.93 -9.92
CA PRO A 71 -6.57 22.76 -10.47
C PRO A 71 -6.71 21.63 -9.43
N PRO A 72 -7.65 20.67 -9.64
CA PRO A 72 -7.99 19.65 -8.65
C PRO A 72 -6.83 18.77 -8.20
N GLU A 73 -5.93 18.38 -9.08
CA GLU A 73 -4.80 17.48 -8.80
C GLU A 73 -3.87 18.01 -7.70
N LYS A 74 -3.80 19.33 -7.47
CA LYS A 74 -3.07 19.91 -6.34
C LYS A 74 -3.68 19.61 -4.97
N GLY A 75 -4.84 18.99 -4.94
CA GLY A 75 -5.52 18.54 -3.73
C GLY A 75 -5.35 17.07 -3.44
N ALA A 76 -4.49 16.38 -4.19
CA ALA A 76 -4.24 14.95 -4.06
C ALA A 76 -2.77 14.65 -3.74
N GLU A 77 -2.54 13.49 -3.12
CA GLU A 77 -1.26 12.78 -3.10
C GLU A 77 -1.47 11.41 -3.75
N ALA A 78 -0.51 10.93 -4.52
CA ALA A 78 -0.54 9.62 -5.15
C ALA A 78 0.60 8.76 -4.58
N PRO A 79 0.37 8.05 -3.47
CA PRO A 79 1.39 7.17 -2.93
C PRO A 79 1.60 5.95 -3.82
N ASP A 80 2.81 5.43 -3.82
CA ASP A 80 3.18 4.25 -4.60
C ASP A 80 2.38 3.02 -4.19
N TRP A 81 2.01 2.93 -2.90
CA TRP A 81 1.13 1.88 -2.37
C TRP A 81 0.39 2.34 -1.12
N PHE A 82 -0.90 1.98 -1.01
CA PHE A 82 -1.65 2.20 0.22
C PHE A 82 -2.77 1.16 0.41
N TYR A 83 -3.19 0.98 1.65
CA TYR A 83 -4.30 0.09 2.01
C TYR A 83 -5.32 0.81 2.88
N VAL A 84 -6.60 0.53 2.58
CA VAL A 84 -7.76 1.00 3.34
C VAL A 84 -8.66 -0.18 3.66
N GLY A 85 -8.92 -0.41 4.94
CA GLY A 85 -9.89 -1.40 5.40
C GLY A 85 -11.28 -0.80 5.62
N ASN A 86 -12.30 -1.68 5.68
CA ASN A 86 -13.69 -1.33 5.96
C ASN A 86 -14.32 -0.37 4.92
N VAL A 87 -13.88 -0.49 3.68
CA VAL A 87 -14.46 0.22 2.53
C VAL A 87 -14.90 -0.79 1.47
N GLN A 88 -15.95 -0.46 0.72
CA GLN A 88 -16.38 -1.32 -0.37
C GLN A 88 -15.29 -1.41 -1.45
N PRO A 89 -15.04 -2.56 -2.09
CA PRO A 89 -14.04 -2.70 -3.15
C PRO A 89 -14.35 -1.81 -4.37
N THR A 90 -15.61 -1.56 -4.64
CA THR A 90 -16.09 -0.63 -5.67
C THR A 90 -16.98 0.45 -5.04
N LEU A 91 -17.06 1.62 -5.64
CA LEU A 91 -17.93 2.68 -5.20
C LEU A 91 -19.12 2.79 -6.16
N ASN A 92 -20.36 2.59 -5.63
CA ASN A 92 -21.58 2.55 -6.44
C ASN A 92 -21.51 1.58 -7.64
N GLY A 93 -20.84 0.44 -7.46
CA GLY A 93 -20.65 -0.57 -8.52
C GLY A 93 -19.60 -0.21 -9.59
N GLN A 94 -18.85 0.87 -9.40
CA GLN A 94 -17.78 1.33 -10.29
C GLN A 94 -16.43 1.20 -9.62
N MET A 95 -15.39 0.91 -10.40
CA MET A 95 -14.01 1.01 -9.92
C MET A 95 -13.70 2.46 -9.53
N ARG A 96 -13.03 2.64 -8.40
CA ARG A 96 -12.55 3.97 -7.98
C ARG A 96 -11.53 4.47 -8.99
N ARG A 97 -11.70 5.72 -9.42
CA ARG A 97 -10.69 6.45 -10.19
C ARG A 97 -9.66 7.08 -9.26
N SER A 98 -10.09 7.42 -8.05
CA SER A 98 -9.29 8.03 -7.00
C SER A 98 -9.93 7.75 -5.66
N TYR A 99 -9.18 7.85 -4.58
CA TYR A 99 -9.69 7.78 -3.22
C TYR A 99 -10.01 9.19 -2.70
N VAL A 100 -11.27 9.44 -2.32
CA VAL A 100 -11.73 10.80 -1.98
C VAL A 100 -12.08 10.87 -0.50
N MET A 101 -11.25 11.54 0.32
CA MET A 101 -11.36 11.57 1.77
C MET A 101 -12.70 12.12 2.29
N TRP A 102 -13.26 13.14 1.64
CA TRP A 102 -14.57 13.70 2.06
C TRP A 102 -15.77 12.86 1.62
N GLN A 103 -15.58 11.87 0.76
CA GLN A 103 -16.61 10.92 0.33
C GLN A 103 -16.56 9.63 1.17
N GLU A 104 -15.37 9.09 1.40
CA GLU A 104 -15.16 7.80 2.07
C GLU A 104 -15.09 7.94 3.60
N LEU A 105 -14.56 9.06 4.11
CA LEU A 105 -14.41 9.40 5.53
C LEU A 105 -13.55 8.43 6.35
N ILE A 106 -12.78 7.58 5.68
CA ILE A 106 -11.86 6.60 6.29
C ILE A 106 -10.46 6.87 5.75
N ALA A 107 -9.50 7.06 6.63
CA ALA A 107 -8.09 7.23 6.24
C ALA A 107 -7.47 5.88 5.86
N PRO A 108 -6.55 5.84 4.88
CA PRO A 108 -5.68 4.69 4.69
C PRO A 108 -4.99 4.30 6.00
N LEU A 109 -4.90 2.99 6.29
CA LEU A 109 -4.19 2.51 7.47
C LEU A 109 -2.68 2.68 7.32
N ILE A 110 -2.18 2.43 6.13
CA ILE A 110 -0.76 2.55 5.79
C ILE A 110 -0.62 3.13 4.38
N VAL A 111 0.36 4.00 4.25
CA VAL A 111 0.86 4.55 2.99
C VAL A 111 2.34 4.24 2.87
N ILE A 112 2.78 3.84 1.68
CA ILE A 112 4.18 3.53 1.37
C ILE A 112 4.60 4.37 0.17
N GLU A 113 5.72 5.07 0.31
CA GLU A 113 6.38 5.85 -0.75
C GLU A 113 7.74 5.22 -1.06
N PHE A 114 8.06 5.12 -2.36
CA PHE A 114 9.39 4.73 -2.81
C PHE A 114 10.18 5.96 -3.20
N VAL A 115 11.34 6.14 -2.58
CA VAL A 115 12.16 7.33 -2.81
C VAL A 115 12.65 7.39 -4.25
N SER A 116 12.26 8.42 -4.96
CA SER A 116 12.60 8.64 -6.36
C SER A 116 13.79 9.57 -6.56
N GLY A 117 14.18 10.36 -5.67
CA GLY A 117 15.28 11.33 -5.80
C GLY A 117 16.30 11.17 -4.67
N ASN A 118 16.40 12.20 -3.87
CA ASN A 118 17.23 12.22 -2.66
C ASN A 118 16.42 11.97 -1.39
N GLY A 119 15.13 11.71 -1.50
CA GLY A 119 14.22 11.45 -0.38
C GLY A 119 13.74 12.71 0.35
N ALA A 120 13.97 13.89 -0.21
CA ALA A 120 13.53 15.14 0.39
C ALA A 120 12.03 15.35 0.25
N GLU A 121 11.44 14.91 -0.86
CA GLU A 121 10.00 15.03 -1.14
C GLU A 121 9.17 14.23 -0.14
N GLU A 122 9.53 12.97 0.09
CA GLU A 122 8.84 12.05 0.99
C GLU A 122 8.94 12.49 2.47
N ARG A 123 9.95 13.31 2.80
CA ARG A 123 10.21 13.82 4.15
C ARG A 123 9.85 15.28 4.33
N ASP A 124 9.26 15.92 3.31
CA ASP A 124 8.89 17.32 3.36
C ASP A 124 7.74 17.56 4.33
N LYS A 125 8.00 18.39 5.34
CA LYS A 125 7.06 18.78 6.41
C LYS A 125 6.42 20.15 6.18
N THR A 126 6.57 20.71 4.98
CA THR A 126 5.99 22.02 4.65
C THR A 126 4.47 21.96 4.77
N PRO A 127 3.83 22.78 5.60
CA PRO A 127 2.39 22.76 5.79
C PRO A 127 1.63 22.92 4.47
N TYR A 128 0.63 22.07 4.26
CA TYR A 128 -0.25 22.04 3.08
C TYR A 128 0.43 21.70 1.74
N GLN A 129 1.72 21.33 1.73
CA GLN A 129 2.48 21.07 0.51
C GLN A 129 3.31 19.79 0.59
N GLY A 130 4.00 19.55 1.70
CA GLY A 130 4.91 18.43 1.85
C GLY A 130 4.19 17.14 2.14
N LYS A 131 4.57 16.03 1.48
CA LYS A 131 3.97 14.71 1.62
C LYS A 131 3.90 14.25 3.09
N PHE A 132 5.01 14.44 3.84
CA PHE A 132 5.05 14.07 5.26
C PHE A 132 3.97 14.78 6.08
N TRP A 133 3.83 16.10 5.89
CA TRP A 133 2.81 16.89 6.57
C TRP A 133 1.39 16.48 6.15
N ILE A 134 1.20 16.21 4.87
CA ILE A 134 -0.12 15.83 4.33
C ILE A 134 -0.57 14.51 4.93
N TYR A 135 0.29 13.48 4.93
CA TYR A 135 -0.05 12.19 5.53
C TYR A 135 -0.21 12.27 7.04
N GLU A 136 0.61 13.07 7.73
CA GLU A 136 0.53 13.25 9.19
C GLU A 136 -0.69 14.04 9.62
N GLN A 137 -0.90 15.23 9.05
CA GLN A 137 -1.82 16.24 9.59
C GLN A 137 -3.16 16.29 8.86
N ALA A 138 -3.15 16.11 7.54
CA ALA A 138 -4.35 16.26 6.73
C ALA A 138 -5.11 14.94 6.58
N ILE A 139 -4.47 13.89 6.11
CA ILE A 139 -5.06 12.55 5.91
C ILE A 139 -5.07 11.77 7.22
N ARG A 140 -4.05 11.96 8.07
CA ARG A 140 -3.86 11.29 9.37
C ARG A 140 -3.67 9.78 9.23
N VAL A 141 -2.79 9.38 8.33
CA VAL A 141 -2.46 7.99 8.07
C VAL A 141 -1.77 7.37 9.30
N PRO A 142 -2.27 6.27 9.88
CA PRO A 142 -1.66 5.66 11.07
C PRO A 142 -0.22 5.19 10.86
N PHE A 143 0.12 4.66 9.68
CA PHE A 143 1.47 4.20 9.36
C PHE A 143 1.94 4.80 8.04
N TYR A 144 3.10 5.46 8.07
CA TYR A 144 3.76 6.01 6.89
C TYR A 144 5.12 5.37 6.71
N ALA A 145 5.34 4.68 5.59
CA ALA A 145 6.59 4.03 5.26
C ALA A 145 7.29 4.73 4.08
N ILE A 146 8.59 4.95 4.20
CA ILE A 146 9.45 5.52 3.16
C ILE A 146 10.52 4.48 2.85
N TYR A 147 10.54 3.97 1.62
CA TYR A 147 11.52 3.00 1.17
C TYR A 147 12.50 3.61 0.18
N GLU A 148 13.76 3.66 0.55
CA GLU A 148 14.86 4.12 -0.30
C GLU A 148 15.68 2.94 -0.80
N VAL A 149 15.36 2.47 -2.01
CA VAL A 149 15.96 1.27 -2.61
C VAL A 149 17.47 1.34 -2.70
N LYS A 150 18.01 2.45 -3.21
CA LYS A 150 19.46 2.63 -3.42
C LYS A 150 20.31 2.49 -2.15
N LYS A 151 19.71 2.76 -1.00
CA LYS A 151 20.37 2.66 0.31
C LYS A 151 19.92 1.44 1.10
N SER A 152 18.96 0.66 0.58
CA SER A 152 18.30 -0.41 1.34
C SER A 152 17.79 0.11 2.70
N LEU A 153 17.21 1.30 2.69
CA LEU A 153 16.74 1.99 3.89
C LEU A 153 15.22 2.02 3.92
N LEU A 154 14.66 1.50 5.00
CA LEU A 154 13.25 1.59 5.30
C LEU A 154 13.06 2.41 6.57
N GLU A 155 12.26 3.45 6.48
CA GLU A 155 11.77 4.24 7.61
C GLU A 155 10.27 4.01 7.73
N VAL A 156 9.79 3.70 8.91
CA VAL A 156 8.36 3.57 9.18
C VAL A 156 8.00 4.48 10.34
N TYR A 157 6.99 5.30 10.12
CA TYR A 157 6.45 6.22 11.11
C TYR A 157 5.07 5.73 11.56
N THR A 158 4.78 5.90 12.84
CA THR A 158 3.44 5.67 13.39
C THR A 158 2.88 6.98 13.95
N LEU A 159 1.57 7.19 13.76
CA LEU A 159 0.88 8.39 14.21
C LEU A 159 0.51 8.25 15.69
N VAL A 160 1.16 9.01 16.56
CA VAL A 160 0.92 9.05 18.00
C VAL A 160 0.53 10.45 18.42
N GLU A 161 -0.62 10.60 19.04
CA GLU A 161 -1.15 11.92 19.48
C GLU A 161 -1.14 13.00 18.40
N GLY A 162 -1.32 12.58 17.14
CA GLY A 162 -1.40 13.48 15.98
C GLY A 162 -0.06 13.84 15.34
N HIS A 163 1.04 13.20 15.76
CA HIS A 163 2.38 13.41 15.20
C HIS A 163 3.07 12.10 14.86
N TYR A 164 3.84 12.09 13.77
CA TYR A 164 4.62 10.93 13.41
C TYR A 164 5.83 10.73 14.32
N GLN A 165 5.93 9.53 14.84
CA GLN A 165 7.10 9.04 15.55
C GLN A 165 7.76 7.94 14.73
N LEU A 166 9.08 8.05 14.53
CA LEU A 166 9.85 7.01 13.86
C LEU A 166 9.81 5.74 14.71
N MET A 167 9.38 4.64 14.10
CA MET A 167 9.36 3.34 14.74
C MET A 167 10.76 2.73 14.84
N CYS A 168 11.01 1.97 15.88
CA CYS A 168 12.16 1.07 15.95
C CYS A 168 11.75 -0.29 15.37
N PRO A 169 12.57 -0.89 14.48
CA PRO A 169 12.32 -2.25 14.01
C PRO A 169 12.46 -3.25 15.18
N ASN A 170 11.79 -4.39 15.06
CA ASN A 170 11.96 -5.49 16.00
C ASN A 170 13.31 -6.23 15.79
N GLU A 171 13.55 -7.31 16.54
CA GLU A 171 14.78 -8.11 16.49
C GLU A 171 15.03 -8.73 15.10
N ARG A 172 13.97 -8.94 14.30
CA ARG A 172 14.02 -9.41 12.91
C ARG A 172 14.29 -8.30 11.89
N ARG A 173 14.45 -7.05 12.37
CA ARG A 173 14.55 -5.82 11.56
C ARG A 173 13.28 -5.51 10.76
N HIS A 174 12.12 -5.98 11.22
CA HIS A 174 10.83 -5.70 10.65
C HIS A 174 10.06 -4.68 11.50
N TYR A 175 9.14 -3.98 10.87
CA TYR A 175 8.27 -2.99 11.50
C TYR A 175 6.86 -3.56 11.65
N PRO A 176 6.38 -3.79 12.89
CA PRO A 176 5.05 -4.34 13.13
C PRO A 176 3.94 -3.37 12.69
N ILE A 177 3.06 -3.84 11.82
CA ILE A 177 1.81 -3.17 11.46
C ILE A 177 0.68 -3.90 12.20
N SER A 178 0.61 -3.66 13.49
CA SER A 178 -0.20 -4.43 14.44
C SER A 178 -1.68 -4.58 14.05
N PRO A 179 -2.37 -3.57 13.49
CA PRO A 179 -3.76 -3.73 13.08
C PRO A 179 -3.99 -4.78 11.99
N LEU A 180 -2.96 -5.10 11.19
CA LEU A 180 -2.99 -6.13 10.17
C LEU A 180 -2.42 -7.48 10.64
N GLY A 181 -1.78 -7.51 11.82
CA GLY A 181 -1.08 -8.69 12.29
C GLY A 181 0.06 -9.13 11.37
N VAL A 182 0.74 -8.15 10.75
CA VAL A 182 1.88 -8.38 9.86
C VAL A 182 3.05 -7.48 10.22
N GLU A 183 4.21 -7.78 9.67
CA GLU A 183 5.41 -6.98 9.77
C GLU A 183 5.88 -6.56 8.36
N LEU A 184 6.36 -5.34 8.23
CA LEU A 184 6.96 -4.81 7.00
C LEU A 184 8.48 -4.79 7.14
N GLY A 185 9.21 -5.28 6.14
CA GLY A 185 10.67 -5.31 6.19
C GLY A 185 11.30 -5.51 4.80
N LEU A 186 12.63 -5.66 4.77
CA LEU A 186 13.38 -5.90 3.54
C LEU A 186 13.70 -7.38 3.38
N TRP A 187 13.56 -7.87 2.16
CA TRP A 187 13.88 -9.23 1.74
C TRP A 187 14.88 -9.18 0.58
N ASP A 188 16.07 -9.72 0.80
CA ASP A 188 17.06 -9.88 -0.26
C ASP A 188 16.72 -11.12 -1.08
N GLY A 189 16.33 -10.92 -2.33
CA GLY A 189 15.91 -12.02 -3.18
C GLY A 189 15.65 -11.61 -4.63
N VAL A 190 15.24 -12.59 -5.42
CA VAL A 190 14.93 -12.42 -6.84
C VAL A 190 13.42 -12.38 -7.04
N TYR A 191 12.92 -11.27 -7.54
CA TYR A 191 11.53 -11.15 -7.99
C TYR A 191 11.50 -10.67 -9.44
N LYS A 192 10.69 -11.35 -10.30
CA LYS A 192 10.58 -11.05 -11.74
C LYS A 192 11.96 -10.84 -12.41
N ASN A 193 12.91 -11.79 -12.17
CA ASN A 193 14.29 -11.83 -12.68
C ASN A 193 15.23 -10.68 -12.24
N VAL A 194 14.84 -9.92 -11.22
CA VAL A 194 15.66 -8.83 -10.67
C VAL A 194 16.00 -9.14 -9.20
N GLU A 195 17.30 -9.13 -8.88
CA GLU A 195 17.80 -9.32 -7.53
C GLU A 195 17.98 -7.95 -6.86
N LEU A 196 17.17 -7.69 -5.84
CA LEU A 196 17.16 -6.44 -5.07
C LEU A 196 16.75 -6.71 -3.61
N PRO A 197 17.02 -5.78 -2.69
CA PRO A 197 16.33 -5.72 -1.41
C PRO A 197 14.89 -5.25 -1.67
N TRP A 198 13.97 -6.20 -1.74
CA TRP A 198 12.55 -5.94 -1.94
C TRP A 198 11.84 -5.66 -0.61
N LEU A 199 10.89 -4.75 -0.60
CA LEU A 199 9.98 -4.57 0.52
C LEU A 199 8.92 -5.68 0.51
N ARG A 200 8.80 -6.40 1.62
CA ARG A 200 7.90 -7.57 1.76
C ARG A 200 7.15 -7.53 3.10
N TRP A 201 6.16 -8.40 3.18
CA TRP A 201 5.39 -8.65 4.39
C TRP A 201 5.77 -9.98 5.02
N TRP A 202 5.73 -10.02 6.35
CA TRP A 202 5.86 -11.22 7.18
C TRP A 202 4.66 -11.32 8.11
N ASP A 203 4.35 -12.52 8.58
CA ASP A 203 3.43 -12.68 9.71
C ASP A 203 4.13 -12.28 11.03
N ASP A 204 3.36 -12.27 12.13
CA ASP A 204 3.86 -11.93 13.47
C ASP A 204 4.83 -12.98 14.04
N GLN A 205 4.94 -14.15 13.43
CA GLN A 205 5.93 -15.19 13.75
C GLN A 205 7.24 -15.02 12.97
N GLY A 206 7.27 -14.15 11.98
CA GLY A 206 8.42 -13.90 11.12
C GLY A 206 8.50 -14.82 9.91
N ASN A 207 7.40 -15.47 9.51
CA ASN A 207 7.31 -16.18 8.25
C ASN A 207 6.97 -15.20 7.13
N LEU A 208 7.69 -15.31 6.01
CA LEU A 208 7.43 -14.49 4.82
C LEU A 208 6.04 -14.77 4.27
N LEU A 209 5.26 -13.74 4.02
CA LEU A 209 3.99 -13.87 3.30
C LEU A 209 4.29 -14.09 1.82
N LEU A 210 3.96 -15.27 1.34
CA LEU A 210 4.26 -15.70 -0.03
C LEU A 210 3.23 -15.14 -1.01
N THR A 211 3.69 -14.81 -2.22
CA THR A 211 2.79 -14.58 -3.37
C THR A 211 2.10 -15.87 -3.79
N GLY A 212 1.05 -15.78 -4.61
CA GLY A 212 0.37 -16.95 -5.14
C GLY A 212 1.30 -17.89 -5.94
N ASP A 213 2.20 -17.32 -6.73
CA ASP A 213 3.21 -18.08 -7.50
C ASP A 213 4.19 -18.81 -6.58
N GLU A 214 4.68 -18.15 -5.52
CA GLU A 214 5.58 -18.74 -4.53
C GLU A 214 4.88 -19.88 -3.76
N GLN A 215 3.62 -19.70 -3.38
CA GLN A 215 2.82 -20.75 -2.73
C GLN A 215 2.61 -21.96 -3.64
N ALA A 216 2.27 -21.72 -4.90
CA ALA A 216 2.07 -22.80 -5.87
C ALA A 216 3.36 -23.60 -6.06
N GLU A 217 4.53 -22.96 -6.09
CA GLU A 217 5.81 -23.63 -6.20
C GLU A 217 6.14 -24.47 -4.94
N VAL A 218 5.87 -23.94 -3.75
CA VAL A 218 6.05 -24.69 -2.48
C VAL A 218 5.16 -25.92 -2.44
N GLU A 219 3.88 -25.78 -2.81
CA GLU A 219 2.95 -26.92 -2.82
C GLU A 219 3.31 -27.95 -3.89
N LYS A 220 3.79 -27.53 -5.06
CA LYS A 220 4.31 -28.42 -6.09
C LYS A 220 5.51 -29.22 -5.57
N GLN A 221 6.50 -28.57 -4.97
CA GLN A 221 7.67 -29.24 -4.40
C GLN A 221 7.27 -30.25 -3.32
N ARG A 222 6.27 -29.90 -2.49
CA ARG A 222 5.71 -30.79 -1.49
C ARG A 222 5.02 -32.01 -2.12
N ALA A 223 4.23 -31.79 -3.17
CA ALA A 223 3.56 -32.87 -3.90
C ALA A 223 4.57 -33.80 -4.58
N ASP A 224 5.59 -33.24 -5.24
CA ASP A 224 6.65 -34.02 -5.89
C ASP A 224 7.42 -34.88 -4.88
N HIS A 225 7.73 -34.29 -3.70
CA HIS A 225 8.40 -35.01 -2.61
C HIS A 225 7.55 -36.17 -2.07
N LEU A 226 6.24 -35.96 -1.87
CA LEU A 226 5.32 -36.99 -1.43
C LEU A 226 5.16 -38.08 -2.49
N ALA A 227 5.05 -37.71 -3.77
CA ALA A 227 5.00 -38.66 -4.88
C ALA A 227 6.27 -39.52 -4.96
N ALA A 228 7.44 -38.95 -4.79
CA ALA A 228 8.71 -39.68 -4.72
C ALA A 228 8.72 -40.70 -3.57
N LYS A 229 8.29 -40.29 -2.36
CA LYS A 229 8.20 -41.19 -1.22
C LYS A 229 7.21 -42.34 -1.42
N LEU A 230 6.05 -42.08 -2.04
CA LEU A 230 5.08 -43.13 -2.37
C LEU A 230 5.67 -44.15 -3.34
N ARG A 231 6.42 -43.69 -4.37
CA ARG A 231 7.10 -44.61 -5.32
C ARG A 231 8.18 -45.43 -4.62
N GLU A 232 8.94 -44.88 -3.68
CA GLU A 232 9.92 -45.63 -2.86
C GLU A 232 9.23 -46.71 -2.01
N LEU A 233 8.00 -46.47 -1.56
CA LEU A 233 7.20 -47.46 -0.81
C LEU A 233 6.45 -48.46 -1.70
N GLY A 234 6.61 -48.37 -3.02
CA GLY A 234 5.99 -49.29 -4.00
C GLY A 234 4.55 -48.90 -4.39
N PHE A 235 4.09 -47.71 -4.07
CA PHE A 235 2.80 -47.18 -4.50
C PHE A 235 2.97 -46.28 -5.73
N ASP A 236 2.06 -46.37 -6.66
CA ASP A 236 1.98 -45.47 -7.81
C ASP A 236 1.09 -44.28 -7.49
N PRO A 237 1.66 -43.06 -7.32
CA PRO A 237 0.89 -41.89 -6.95
C PRO A 237 -0.11 -41.44 -8.02
N ASP A 238 0.07 -41.85 -9.27
CA ASP A 238 -0.79 -41.48 -10.39
C ASP A 238 -2.02 -42.39 -10.50
N ASN A 239 -2.11 -43.40 -9.64
CA ASN A 239 -3.21 -44.41 -9.56
C ASN A 239 -3.91 -44.46 -8.19
N LEU A 240 -3.86 -43.37 -7.42
CA LEU A 240 -4.50 -43.22 -6.09
C LEU A 240 -5.85 -42.53 -6.17
#